data_5a726725584878c3ccea67f805786e32
#
_entry.id   5a726725584878c3ccea67f805786e32
#
_cell.length_a   1.000
_cell.length_b   1.000
_cell.length_c   1.000
_cell.angle_alpha   90.00
_cell.angle_beta   90.00
_cell.angle_gamma   90.00
#
_symmetry.space_group_name_H-M   'P 1'
#
loop_
_entity.id
_entity.type
_entity.pdbx_description
1 polymer ?
#
loop_
_entity_poly.entity_id
_entity_poly.type
_entity_poly.pdbx_seq_one_letter_code
_entity_poly.pdbx_strand_id
1 'polypeptide(L)'
;LANFPVDLMLAVLASGIEGETKNPKAPTPGRQFLARIRASAQAQEFAQILTGGTTGGIEKLRNIKTFEDTIEFLRQVDALRKPARAKLLLALRDAVLQPPEGSAETIKLAQTMRAWTSVDAGAAAQTAASPKEIAQKVLTARVQAAADAWRAEA
;
A
#
# COMPACT_ATOMS: atom_id res chain seq x y z
N LEU A 1 -3.71 -15.54 10.88
CA LEU A 1 -3.07 -14.32 11.47
C LEU A 1 -1.81 -14.63 12.29
N ALA A 2 -1.58 -15.90 12.69
CA ALA A 2 -0.47 -16.28 13.60
C ALA A 2 0.95 -15.93 13.08
N ASN A 3 1.12 -15.65 11.80
CA ASN A 3 2.41 -15.39 11.17
C ASN A 3 2.68 -13.91 10.87
N PHE A 4 1.79 -13.00 11.27
CA PHE A 4 2.02 -11.58 11.03
C PHE A 4 2.80 -10.92 12.17
N PRO A 5 3.64 -9.90 11.87
CA PRO A 5 4.32 -9.13 12.90
C PRO A 5 3.33 -8.52 13.90
N VAL A 6 3.72 -8.48 15.18
CA VAL A 6 2.90 -7.89 16.26
C VAL A 6 2.48 -6.46 15.94
N ASP A 7 3.35 -5.67 15.33
CA ASP A 7 3.08 -4.29 14.93
C ASP A 7 1.90 -4.18 13.95
N LEU A 8 1.82 -5.10 12.98
CA LEU A 8 0.70 -5.13 12.04
C LEU A 8 -0.59 -5.58 12.74
N MET A 9 -0.52 -6.56 13.63
CA MET A 9 -1.68 -7.02 14.38
C MET A 9 -2.24 -5.93 15.30
N LEU A 10 -1.39 -5.20 16.00
CA LEU A 10 -1.79 -4.03 16.80
C LEU A 10 -2.46 -2.96 15.94
N ALA A 11 -1.92 -2.70 14.75
CA ALA A 11 -2.50 -1.76 13.81
C ALA A 11 -3.89 -2.18 13.31
N VAL A 12 -4.07 -3.48 13.04
CA VAL A 12 -5.38 -4.06 12.65
C VAL A 12 -6.40 -3.86 13.76
N LEU A 13 -6.05 -4.17 15.01
CA LEU A 13 -6.92 -3.94 16.15
C LEU A 13 -7.27 -2.46 16.33
N ALA A 14 -6.27 -1.58 16.23
CA ALA A 14 -6.47 -0.14 16.35
C ALA A 14 -7.24 0.47 15.17
N SER A 15 -7.28 -0.21 14.02
CA SER A 15 -8.01 0.27 12.84
C SER A 15 -9.53 0.28 13.03
N GLY A 16 -10.04 -0.50 13.97
CA GLY A 16 -11.46 -0.49 14.37
C GLY A 16 -11.86 0.67 15.29
N ILE A 17 -10.91 1.54 15.69
CA ILE A 17 -11.24 2.71 16.52
C ILE A 17 -11.84 3.78 15.62
N GLU A 18 -13.13 4.04 15.83
CA GLU A 18 -13.88 5.05 15.09
C GLU A 18 -13.48 6.46 15.49
N GLY A 19 -13.57 7.37 14.55
CA GLY A 19 -13.36 8.80 14.74
C GLY A 19 -13.06 9.50 13.43
N GLU A 20 -13.63 10.68 13.24
CA GLU A 20 -13.41 11.50 12.07
C GLU A 20 -12.10 12.31 12.20
N THR A 21 -11.27 12.25 11.18
CA THR A 21 -10.19 13.20 10.99
C THR A 21 -10.58 14.18 9.88
N LYS A 22 -10.89 15.41 10.23
CA LYS A 22 -11.21 16.49 9.27
C LYS A 22 -10.02 16.85 8.35
N ASN A 23 -8.83 16.52 8.77
CA ASN A 23 -7.58 16.75 8.01
C ASN A 23 -6.97 15.41 7.60
N PRO A 24 -6.83 15.10 6.30
CA PRO A 24 -6.26 13.83 5.83
C PRO A 24 -4.79 13.63 6.23
N LYS A 25 -4.10 14.69 6.64
CA LYS A 25 -2.72 14.63 7.15
C LYS A 25 -2.64 14.44 8.67
N ALA A 26 -3.75 14.58 9.38
CA ALA A 26 -3.77 14.38 10.83
C ALA A 26 -3.59 12.89 11.18
N PRO A 27 -3.04 12.60 12.37
CA PRO A 27 -3.01 11.24 12.88
C PRO A 27 -4.42 10.67 13.03
N THR A 28 -4.63 9.47 12.51
CA THR A 28 -5.91 8.76 12.66
C THR A 28 -6.17 8.36 14.12
N PRO A 29 -7.43 8.12 14.53
CA PRO A 29 -7.75 7.66 15.88
C PRO A 29 -6.96 6.44 16.31
N GLY A 30 -6.83 5.43 15.45
CA GLY A 30 -6.02 4.25 15.70
C GLY A 30 -4.55 4.56 15.92
N ARG A 31 -3.97 5.45 15.11
CA ARG A 31 -2.59 5.91 15.33
C ARG A 31 -2.42 6.65 16.65
N GLN A 32 -3.36 7.54 16.99
CA GLN A 32 -3.33 8.27 18.26
C GLN A 32 -3.41 7.34 19.47
N PHE A 33 -4.29 6.33 19.39
CA PHE A 33 -4.40 5.30 20.43
C PHE A 33 -3.06 4.56 20.60
N LEU A 34 -2.47 4.08 19.50
CA LEU A 34 -1.18 3.36 19.56
C LEU A 34 -0.05 4.25 20.10
N ALA A 35 -0.05 5.54 19.79
CA ALA A 35 0.91 6.48 20.37
C ALA A 35 0.74 6.63 21.90
N ARG A 36 -0.50 6.68 22.40
CA ARG A 36 -0.78 6.76 23.85
C ARG A 36 -0.28 5.54 24.61
N ILE A 37 -0.40 4.34 24.04
CA ILE A 37 0.10 3.11 24.66
C ILE A 37 1.59 2.85 24.35
N ARG A 38 2.27 3.82 23.74
CA ARG A 38 3.69 3.76 23.37
C ARG A 38 4.04 2.57 22.47
N ALA A 39 3.11 2.19 21.59
CA ALA A 39 3.40 1.21 20.56
C ALA A 39 4.50 1.69 19.60
N SER A 40 5.14 0.77 18.90
CA SER A 40 6.23 1.08 17.96
C SER A 40 5.81 2.08 16.88
N ALA A 41 6.76 2.83 16.32
CA ALA A 41 6.51 3.72 15.20
C ALA A 41 5.95 2.95 13.99
N GLN A 42 6.37 1.71 13.79
CA GLN A 42 5.89 0.86 12.70
C GLN A 42 4.40 0.49 12.88
N ALA A 43 3.98 0.13 14.09
CA ALA A 43 2.58 -0.12 14.39
C ALA A 43 1.71 1.13 14.14
N GLN A 44 2.20 2.31 14.56
CA GLN A 44 1.53 3.58 14.33
C GLN A 44 1.41 3.92 12.83
N GLU A 45 2.46 3.65 12.03
CA GLU A 45 2.42 3.84 10.57
C GLU A 45 1.40 2.90 9.91
N PHE A 46 1.36 1.62 10.29
CA PHE A 46 0.36 0.69 9.78
C PHE A 46 -1.07 1.14 10.12
N ALA A 47 -1.30 1.57 11.36
CA ALA A 47 -2.60 2.09 11.77
C ALA A 47 -3.01 3.32 10.94
N GLN A 48 -2.08 4.24 10.65
CA GLN A 48 -2.34 5.40 9.78
C GLN A 48 -2.78 4.97 8.37
N ILE A 49 -2.16 3.94 7.81
CA ILE A 49 -2.49 3.43 6.48
C ILE A 49 -3.86 2.73 6.49
N LEU A 50 -4.11 1.89 7.47
CA LEU A 50 -5.34 1.12 7.57
C LEU A 50 -6.56 1.99 7.88
N THR A 51 -6.42 3.02 8.70
CA THR A 51 -7.55 3.89 9.12
C THR A 51 -7.69 5.18 8.31
N GLY A 52 -6.75 5.50 7.44
CA GLY A 52 -6.81 6.72 6.61
C GLY A 52 -7.84 6.63 5.47
N GLY A 53 -8.73 7.61 5.34
CA GLY A 53 -9.74 7.70 4.28
C GLY A 53 -11.18 7.49 4.79
N THR A 54 -12.14 7.53 3.87
CA THR A 54 -13.58 7.37 4.16
C THR A 54 -13.98 5.92 4.47
N THR A 55 -13.22 4.96 3.97
CA THR A 55 -13.36 3.52 4.26
C THR A 55 -12.24 3.11 5.20
N GLY A 56 -12.55 2.93 6.47
CA GLY A 56 -11.57 2.57 7.48
C GLY A 56 -11.22 1.09 7.51
N GLY A 57 -10.08 0.80 8.11
CA GLY A 57 -9.68 -0.55 8.47
C GLY A 57 -9.34 -1.47 7.31
N ILE A 58 -9.60 -2.73 7.52
CA ILE A 58 -9.36 -3.82 6.57
C ILE A 58 -10.17 -3.66 5.28
N GLU A 59 -11.32 -2.99 5.32
CA GLU A 59 -12.16 -2.72 4.15
C GLU A 59 -11.40 -1.97 3.04
N LYS A 60 -10.45 -1.12 3.40
CA LYS A 60 -9.59 -0.45 2.43
C LYS A 60 -8.76 -1.44 1.61
N LEU A 61 -8.27 -2.50 2.25
CA LEU A 61 -7.51 -3.56 1.55
C LEU A 61 -8.45 -4.42 0.69
N ARG A 62 -9.68 -4.67 1.13
CA ARG A 62 -10.69 -5.42 0.38
C ARG A 62 -11.11 -4.71 -0.90
N ASN A 63 -11.05 -3.39 -0.92
CA ASN A 63 -11.48 -2.57 -2.04
C ASN A 63 -10.41 -2.36 -3.12
N ILE A 64 -9.24 -3.00 -3.00
CA ILE A 64 -8.23 -3.01 -4.08
C ILE A 64 -8.67 -4.02 -5.14
N LYS A 65 -9.43 -3.57 -6.12
CA LYS A 65 -10.03 -4.43 -7.18
C LYS A 65 -9.62 -4.02 -8.58
N THR A 66 -9.34 -2.75 -8.80
CA THR A 66 -8.97 -2.21 -10.11
C THR A 66 -7.48 -1.90 -10.18
N PHE A 67 -7.01 -1.62 -11.40
CA PHE A 67 -5.65 -1.14 -11.61
C PHE A 67 -5.40 0.18 -10.86
N GLU A 68 -6.35 1.11 -10.94
CA GLU A 68 -6.30 2.41 -10.31
C GLU A 68 -6.20 2.29 -8.79
N ASP A 69 -7.02 1.44 -8.16
CA ASP A 69 -6.95 1.16 -6.73
C ASP A 69 -5.58 0.60 -6.34
N THR A 70 -5.02 -0.27 -7.18
CA THR A 70 -3.71 -0.86 -6.95
C THR A 70 -2.60 0.19 -6.99
N ILE A 71 -2.59 1.07 -7.99
CA ILE A 71 -1.60 2.16 -8.09
C ILE A 71 -1.73 3.12 -6.92
N GLU A 72 -2.95 3.51 -6.56
CA GLU A 72 -3.19 4.38 -5.42
C GLU A 72 -2.70 3.74 -4.10
N PHE A 73 -2.99 2.47 -3.90
CA PHE A 73 -2.48 1.70 -2.76
C PHE A 73 -0.95 1.70 -2.72
N LEU A 74 -0.26 1.34 -3.82
CA LEU A 74 1.20 1.30 -3.90
C LEU A 74 1.85 2.64 -3.58
N ARG A 75 1.21 3.75 -3.99
CA ARG A 75 1.64 5.12 -3.65
C ARG A 75 1.44 5.43 -2.18
N GLN A 76 0.27 5.14 -1.63
CA GLN A 76 -0.07 5.41 -0.22
C GLN A 76 0.84 4.66 0.76
N VAL A 77 1.16 3.41 0.44
CA VAL A 77 2.06 2.61 1.29
C VAL A 77 3.53 2.91 1.08
N ASP A 78 3.85 3.83 0.16
CA ASP A 78 5.24 4.14 -0.24
C ASP A 78 6.02 2.86 -0.61
N ALA A 79 5.43 2.06 -1.50
CA ALA A 79 5.95 0.74 -1.89
C ALA A 79 7.38 0.79 -2.46
N LEU A 80 7.81 1.95 -2.99
CA LEU A 80 9.16 2.14 -3.51
C LEU A 80 10.22 2.17 -2.42
N ARG A 81 9.96 2.89 -1.33
CA ARG A 81 10.90 3.01 -0.22
C ARG A 81 10.72 1.89 0.81
N LYS A 82 9.51 1.39 0.93
CA LYS A 82 9.13 0.39 1.93
C LYS A 82 8.43 -0.83 1.27
N PRO A 83 9.09 -1.55 0.36
CA PRO A 83 8.46 -2.66 -0.37
C PRO A 83 8.01 -3.81 0.55
N ALA A 84 8.74 -4.06 1.63
CA ALA A 84 8.36 -5.07 2.63
C ALA A 84 7.01 -4.73 3.30
N ARG A 85 6.72 -3.44 3.53
CA ARG A 85 5.45 -2.98 4.07
C ARG A 85 4.29 -3.25 3.10
N ALA A 86 4.48 -2.95 1.83
CA ALA A 86 3.48 -3.23 0.80
C ALA A 86 3.18 -4.73 0.70
N LYS A 87 4.22 -5.59 0.72
CA LYS A 87 4.06 -7.05 0.74
C LYS A 87 3.26 -7.54 1.94
N LEU A 88 3.56 -7.04 3.14
CA LEU A 88 2.83 -7.41 4.36
C LEU A 88 1.36 -7.02 4.30
N LEU A 89 1.02 -5.85 3.77
CA LEU A 89 -0.36 -5.40 3.64
C LEU A 89 -1.12 -6.18 2.57
N LEU A 90 -0.48 -6.56 1.46
CA LEU A 90 -1.09 -7.48 0.48
C LEU A 90 -1.30 -8.88 1.07
N ALA A 91 -0.34 -9.40 1.82
CA ALA A 91 -0.51 -10.68 2.52
C ALA A 91 -1.64 -10.62 3.57
N LEU A 92 -1.78 -9.49 4.27
CA LEU A 92 -2.92 -9.27 5.18
C LEU A 92 -4.25 -9.25 4.43
N ARG A 93 -4.31 -8.57 3.27
CA ARG A 93 -5.48 -8.59 2.39
C ARG A 93 -5.90 -10.01 2.03
N ASP A 94 -4.94 -10.81 1.57
CA ASP A 94 -5.20 -12.19 1.17
C ASP A 94 -5.63 -13.05 2.36
N ALA A 95 -5.03 -12.86 3.54
CA ALA A 95 -5.44 -13.56 4.75
C ALA A 95 -6.88 -13.20 5.19
N VAL A 96 -7.34 -11.99 4.89
CA VAL A 96 -8.70 -11.52 5.23
C VAL A 96 -9.73 -11.95 4.19
N LEU A 97 -9.37 -11.89 2.90
CA LEU A 97 -10.26 -12.28 1.80
C LEU A 97 -10.32 -13.78 1.59
N GLN A 98 -9.28 -14.49 2.05
CA GLN A 98 -9.13 -15.93 1.85
C GLN A 98 -9.36 -16.37 0.39
N PRO A 99 -8.75 -15.67 -0.59
CA PRO A 99 -8.88 -16.08 -1.97
C PRO A 99 -8.31 -17.50 -2.13
N PRO A 100 -8.77 -18.27 -3.13
CA PRO A 100 -8.13 -19.54 -3.47
C PRO A 100 -6.63 -19.35 -3.66
N GLU A 101 -5.83 -20.31 -3.17
CA GLU A 101 -4.38 -20.26 -3.31
C GLU A 101 -4.01 -20.15 -4.80
N GLY A 102 -3.11 -19.19 -5.10
CA GLY A 102 -2.73 -18.91 -6.50
C GLY A 102 -3.83 -18.24 -7.31
N SER A 103 -4.80 -17.59 -6.67
CA SER A 103 -5.83 -16.85 -7.42
C SER A 103 -5.21 -15.83 -8.39
N ALA A 104 -5.80 -15.69 -9.57
CA ALA A 104 -5.34 -14.74 -10.59
C ALA A 104 -5.24 -13.30 -10.03
N GLU A 105 -6.14 -12.93 -9.14
CA GLU A 105 -6.14 -11.60 -8.50
C GLU A 105 -4.91 -11.39 -7.60
N THR A 106 -4.56 -12.37 -6.75
CA THR A 106 -3.37 -12.32 -5.89
C THR A 106 -2.09 -12.26 -6.71
N ILE A 107 -1.99 -13.10 -7.76
CA ILE A 107 -0.85 -13.11 -8.67
C ILE A 107 -0.73 -11.76 -9.38
N LYS A 108 -1.81 -11.25 -9.91
CA LYS A 108 -1.90 -9.97 -10.61
C LYS A 108 -1.42 -8.80 -9.75
N LEU A 109 -1.87 -8.71 -8.49
CA LEU A 109 -1.43 -7.68 -7.55
C LEU A 109 0.07 -7.79 -7.23
N ALA A 110 0.57 -9.00 -7.01
CA ALA A 110 1.99 -9.24 -6.72
C ALA A 110 2.88 -8.88 -7.90
N GLN A 111 2.49 -9.22 -9.12
CA GLN A 111 3.24 -8.90 -10.34
C GLN A 111 3.20 -7.40 -10.63
N THR A 112 2.06 -6.75 -10.48
CA THR A 112 1.92 -5.30 -10.62
C THR A 112 2.83 -4.56 -9.64
N MET A 113 2.85 -4.99 -8.37
CA MET A 113 3.75 -4.42 -7.38
C MET A 113 5.23 -4.64 -7.75
N ARG A 114 5.60 -5.83 -8.24
CA ARG A 114 6.96 -6.12 -8.69
C ARG A 114 7.35 -5.22 -9.85
N ALA A 115 6.50 -5.09 -10.86
CA ALA A 115 6.73 -4.23 -12.01
C ALA A 115 6.90 -2.76 -11.60
N TRP A 116 6.03 -2.25 -10.73
CA TRP A 116 6.12 -0.90 -10.17
C TRP A 116 7.45 -0.62 -9.47
N THR A 117 7.96 -1.59 -8.70
CA THR A 117 9.18 -1.41 -7.89
C THR A 117 10.46 -1.67 -8.66
N SER A 118 10.42 -2.39 -9.79
CA SER A 118 11.59 -2.80 -10.57
C SER A 118 12.05 -1.77 -11.60
N VAL A 119 11.26 -0.71 -11.86
CA VAL A 119 11.63 0.32 -12.85
C VAL A 119 12.90 1.04 -12.43
N ASP A 120 13.90 1.03 -13.31
CA ASP A 120 15.12 1.81 -13.13
C ASP A 120 14.83 3.31 -13.31
N ALA A 121 14.80 4.02 -12.19
CA ALA A 121 14.57 5.45 -12.18
C ALA A 121 15.74 6.23 -12.86
N GLY A 122 16.96 5.69 -12.81
CA GLY A 122 18.12 6.30 -13.47
C GLY A 122 17.96 6.28 -14.97
N ALA A 123 17.62 5.13 -15.56
CA ALA A 123 17.36 5.02 -16.99
C ALA A 123 16.22 5.93 -17.47
N ALA A 124 15.11 5.97 -16.71
CA ALA A 124 13.98 6.84 -17.02
C ALA A 124 14.33 8.34 -16.92
N ALA A 125 15.31 8.70 -16.10
CA ALA A 125 15.73 10.09 -15.87
C ALA A 125 16.73 10.62 -16.92
N GLN A 126 17.43 9.75 -17.65
CA GLN A 126 18.54 10.13 -18.56
C GLN A 126 18.16 11.16 -19.62
N THR A 127 16.90 11.18 -20.04
CA THR A 127 16.41 12.09 -21.09
C THR A 127 15.69 13.33 -20.55
N ALA A 128 15.71 13.53 -19.25
CA ALA A 128 14.98 14.62 -18.61
C ALA A 128 15.86 15.86 -18.44
N ALA A 129 15.31 17.04 -18.72
CA ALA A 129 16.01 18.32 -18.63
C ALA A 129 15.88 19.02 -17.27
N SER A 130 14.98 18.53 -16.38
CA SER A 130 14.75 19.16 -15.08
C SER A 130 14.33 18.14 -14.02
N PRO A 131 14.50 18.43 -12.72
CA PRO A 131 14.05 17.56 -11.62
C PRO A 131 12.54 17.23 -11.67
N LYS A 132 11.72 18.19 -12.10
CA LYS A 132 10.28 17.98 -12.25
C LYS A 132 9.97 16.99 -13.37
N GLU A 133 10.68 17.12 -14.50
CA GLU A 133 10.56 16.21 -15.64
C GLU A 133 11.06 14.80 -15.29
N ILE A 134 12.15 14.69 -14.52
CA ILE A 134 12.64 13.40 -14.00
C ILE A 134 11.52 12.70 -13.22
N ALA A 135 10.92 13.39 -12.24
CA ALA A 135 9.87 12.82 -11.43
C ALA A 135 8.67 12.34 -12.28
N GLN A 136 8.27 13.14 -13.28
CA GLN A 136 7.18 12.81 -14.18
C GLN A 136 7.51 11.60 -15.06
N LYS A 137 8.69 11.54 -15.67
CA LYS A 137 9.12 10.43 -16.54
C LYS A 137 9.23 9.12 -15.74
N VAL A 138 9.82 9.17 -14.55
CA VAL A 138 9.90 8.02 -13.65
C VAL A 138 8.52 7.52 -13.24
N LEU A 139 7.61 8.41 -12.89
CA LEU A 139 6.24 8.04 -12.56
C LEU A 139 5.53 7.40 -13.76
N THR A 140 5.64 8.01 -14.94
CA THR A 140 5.04 7.49 -16.17
C THR A 140 5.58 6.09 -16.50
N ALA A 141 6.90 5.88 -16.42
CA ALA A 141 7.51 4.58 -16.66
C ALA A 141 7.00 3.50 -15.69
N ARG A 142 6.82 3.85 -14.42
CA ARG A 142 6.27 2.94 -13.40
C ARG A 142 4.81 2.59 -13.64
N VAL A 143 3.99 3.59 -13.95
CA VAL A 143 2.58 3.35 -14.28
C VAL A 143 2.48 2.46 -15.52
N GLN A 144 3.31 2.70 -16.54
CA GLN A 144 3.32 1.87 -17.75
C GLN A 144 3.73 0.43 -17.45
N ALA A 145 4.83 0.20 -16.73
CA ALA A 145 5.30 -1.13 -16.36
C ALA A 145 4.26 -1.90 -15.54
N ALA A 146 3.62 -1.21 -14.59
CA ALA A 146 2.53 -1.77 -13.79
C ALA A 146 1.30 -2.11 -14.65
N ALA A 147 0.94 -1.25 -15.62
CA ALA A 147 -0.19 -1.49 -16.52
C ALA A 147 0.05 -2.69 -17.44
N ASP A 148 1.27 -2.85 -17.91
CA ASP A 148 1.64 -3.99 -18.77
C ASP A 148 1.57 -5.31 -17.96
N ALA A 149 2.09 -5.32 -16.75
CA ALA A 149 1.97 -6.46 -15.85
C ALA A 149 0.50 -6.77 -15.49
N TRP A 150 -0.32 -5.74 -15.28
CA TRP A 150 -1.75 -5.90 -14.99
C TRP A 150 -2.52 -6.54 -16.13
N ARG A 151 -2.20 -6.20 -17.39
CA ARG A 151 -2.85 -6.75 -18.60
C ARG A 151 -2.38 -8.15 -18.92
N ALA A 152 -1.12 -8.49 -18.62
CA ALA A 152 -0.57 -9.81 -18.90
C ALA A 152 -1.27 -10.95 -18.15
N GLU A 153 -1.96 -10.62 -17.05
CA GLU A 153 -2.72 -11.56 -16.20
C GLU A 153 -4.25 -11.42 -16.42
N ALA A 154 -4.68 -10.81 -17.48
CA ALA A 154 -6.09 -10.73 -17.86
C ALA A 154 -6.45 -11.85 -18.82
#